data_6ad19947282c05ccc6d9e6c5e946fefd
#
_entry.id   6ad19947282c05ccc6d9e6c5e946fefd
#
_cell.length_a   1.000
_cell.length_b   1.000
_cell.length_c   1.000
_cell.angle_alpha   90.00
_cell.angle_beta   90.00
_cell.angle_gamma   90.00
#
_symmetry.space_group_name_H-M   'P 1'
#
loop_
_entity.id
_entity.type
_entity.pdbx_description
1 polymer ?
#
loop_
_entity_poly.entity_id
_entity_poly.type
_entity_poly.pdbx_seq_one_letter_code
_entity_poly.pdbx_strand_id
1 'polypeptide(L)'
;MAKKLTMKGLFKPKARSPLELVKHTHELLTFLDRNMDAREQKRKEKMDELSKAILEIRTVLYGDEESGPNKDSCAQLTQEFFRGDTFRLLIVCLSKLNLGARKNATHVVANLLRQRVQSQLIALEYLEKNIDLMDILIKGYEDSGDVALSYGAISRECIRRQNVARYVLESDHMKKFFDYIQTPNFDIASDAAATFKELMTRHKSTVAQFLSKNYEWFFQEYNSQLLESSNYITKRQAIKLLGDMLLDRSNSAVMVQYVCSLDNMRILMNLLRDPKKTIKLETFHVFKLFVANQNKPPEIVNVLITNRTKLLRFFDDFTIEKEDEQFEAAKADVINEISVLEPKPKISSILSFRNNCEVKC
;
A
#
# COMPACT_ATOMS: atom_id res chain seq x y z
N MET A 1 13.14 -10.99 -72.48
CA MET A 1 12.72 -11.28 -71.08
C MET A 1 13.46 -10.30 -70.16
N ALA A 2 12.77 -9.21 -69.78
CA ALA A 2 13.36 -8.18 -68.90
C ALA A 2 12.94 -8.47 -67.46
N LYS A 3 13.90 -8.78 -66.61
CA LYS A 3 13.68 -8.93 -65.15
C LYS A 3 13.44 -7.55 -64.53
N LYS A 4 12.19 -7.29 -64.09
CA LYS A 4 11.87 -6.20 -63.20
C LYS A 4 12.50 -6.47 -61.80
N LEU A 5 13.59 -5.81 -61.48
CA LEU A 5 14.10 -5.70 -60.15
C LEU A 5 13.17 -4.74 -59.37
N THR A 6 12.40 -5.28 -58.48
CA THR A 6 11.65 -4.51 -57.49
C THR A 6 12.62 -4.01 -56.40
N MET A 7 12.97 -2.73 -56.47
CA MET A 7 13.58 -2.02 -55.36
C MET A 7 12.55 -1.82 -54.25
N LYS A 8 12.46 -2.76 -53.33
CA LYS A 8 11.79 -2.62 -52.01
C LYS A 8 12.87 -2.74 -50.96
N GLY A 9 13.29 -1.63 -50.44
CA GLY A 9 14.17 -1.65 -49.27
C GLY A 9 15.20 -0.55 -49.22
N LEU A 10 14.81 0.66 -48.94
CA LEU A 10 15.78 1.72 -48.56
C LEU A 10 15.09 2.99 -48.04
N PHE A 11 14.31 2.88 -46.98
CA PHE A 11 14.04 3.99 -46.06
C PHE A 11 13.37 3.40 -44.82
N LYS A 12 14.16 2.77 -43.94
CA LYS A 12 13.74 2.72 -42.53
C LYS A 12 13.73 4.17 -42.04
N PRO A 13 12.64 4.72 -41.55
CA PRO A 13 12.63 6.06 -40.98
C PRO A 13 13.73 6.12 -39.91
N LYS A 14 14.58 7.16 -39.99
CA LYS A 14 15.63 7.38 -38.99
C LYS A 14 15.03 7.38 -37.60
N ALA A 15 15.55 6.53 -36.72
CA ALA A 15 15.07 6.49 -35.32
C ALA A 15 15.18 7.90 -34.72
N ARG A 16 14.12 8.34 -34.03
CA ARG A 16 14.09 9.63 -33.33
C ARG A 16 15.16 9.62 -32.22
N SER A 17 15.83 10.75 -32.01
CA SER A 17 16.66 10.93 -30.83
C SER A 17 15.79 10.92 -29.56
N PRO A 18 16.34 10.60 -28.37
CA PRO A 18 15.58 10.64 -27.10
C PRO A 18 14.86 11.96 -26.88
N LEU A 19 15.49 13.08 -27.19
CA LEU A 19 14.91 14.41 -27.08
C LEU A 19 13.72 14.63 -28.02
N GLU A 20 13.87 14.25 -29.30
CA GLU A 20 12.80 14.36 -30.29
C GLU A 20 11.61 13.46 -29.93
N LEU A 21 11.89 12.27 -29.42
CA LEU A 21 10.87 11.31 -29.00
C LEU A 21 10.03 11.85 -27.82
N VAL A 22 10.68 12.44 -26.82
CA VAL A 22 9.96 13.05 -25.68
C VAL A 22 9.12 14.25 -26.13
N LYS A 23 9.68 15.15 -26.96
CA LYS A 23 8.95 16.30 -27.51
C LYS A 23 7.72 15.88 -28.31
N HIS A 24 7.88 14.90 -29.19
CA HIS A 24 6.78 14.37 -29.99
C HIS A 24 5.67 13.75 -29.09
N THR A 25 6.08 13.00 -28.08
CA THR A 25 5.15 12.41 -27.11
C THR A 25 4.40 13.50 -26.32
N HIS A 26 5.12 14.55 -25.92
CA HIS A 26 4.51 15.70 -25.23
C HIS A 26 3.44 16.41 -26.10
N GLU A 27 3.72 16.63 -27.37
CA GLU A 27 2.78 17.23 -28.33
C GLU A 27 1.53 16.39 -28.50
N LEU A 28 1.68 15.06 -28.60
CA LEU A 28 0.56 14.13 -28.73
C LEU A 28 -0.29 14.05 -27.45
N LEU A 29 0.32 14.03 -26.29
CA LEU A 29 -0.36 14.08 -25.01
C LEU A 29 -1.12 15.41 -24.84
N THR A 30 -0.49 16.53 -25.18
CA THR A 30 -1.12 17.86 -25.18
C THR A 30 -2.33 17.92 -26.11
N PHE A 31 -2.22 17.31 -27.28
CA PHE A 31 -3.34 17.22 -28.20
C PHE A 31 -4.51 16.44 -27.59
N LEU A 32 -4.27 15.30 -26.98
CA LEU A 32 -5.30 14.48 -26.33
C LEU A 32 -5.92 15.16 -25.11
N ASP A 33 -5.13 15.93 -24.40
CA ASP A 33 -5.61 16.65 -23.22
C ASP A 33 -6.56 17.80 -23.59
N ARG A 34 -6.18 18.60 -24.60
CA ARG A 34 -6.87 19.85 -24.95
C ARG A 34 -7.98 19.69 -25.98
N ASN A 35 -7.97 18.63 -26.80
CA ASN A 35 -8.90 18.49 -27.92
C ASN A 35 -9.91 17.36 -27.70
N MET A 36 -10.70 17.49 -26.64
CA MET A 36 -11.80 16.53 -26.35
C MET A 36 -12.83 16.46 -27.48
N ASP A 37 -13.09 17.58 -28.17
CA ASP A 37 -14.09 17.74 -29.22
C ASP A 37 -13.53 17.49 -30.64
N ALA A 38 -12.29 17.04 -30.77
CA ALA A 38 -11.72 16.73 -32.07
C ALA A 38 -12.47 15.57 -32.74
N ARG A 39 -12.54 15.62 -34.10
CA ARG A 39 -13.16 14.53 -34.89
C ARG A 39 -12.58 13.17 -34.47
N GLU A 40 -13.44 12.19 -34.28
CA GLU A 40 -13.10 10.85 -33.79
C GLU A 40 -11.94 10.21 -34.57
N GLN A 41 -11.98 10.30 -35.89
CA GLN A 41 -10.92 9.79 -36.77
C GLN A 41 -9.55 10.41 -36.42
N LYS A 42 -9.47 11.72 -36.23
CA LYS A 42 -8.24 12.43 -35.87
C LYS A 42 -7.73 12.04 -34.48
N ARG A 43 -8.65 11.86 -33.52
CA ARG A 43 -8.29 11.37 -32.17
C ARG A 43 -7.71 9.95 -32.25
N LYS A 44 -8.30 9.06 -33.03
CA LYS A 44 -7.82 7.70 -33.22
C LYS A 44 -6.43 7.68 -33.84
N GLU A 45 -6.21 8.46 -34.92
CA GLU A 45 -4.89 8.59 -35.54
C GLU A 45 -3.82 9.07 -34.56
N LYS A 46 -4.14 10.11 -33.75
CA LYS A 46 -3.21 10.64 -32.75
C LYS A 46 -3.00 9.67 -31.57
N MET A 47 -3.99 8.89 -31.19
CA MET A 47 -3.85 7.82 -30.19
C MET A 47 -2.93 6.70 -30.69
N ASP A 48 -3.07 6.28 -31.95
CA ASP A 48 -2.22 5.24 -32.55
C ASP A 48 -0.76 5.74 -32.66
N GLU A 49 -0.58 7.00 -33.00
CA GLU A 49 0.73 7.66 -33.06
C GLU A 49 1.36 7.74 -31.66
N LEU A 50 0.59 8.14 -30.64
CA LEU A 50 1.03 8.19 -29.24
C LEU A 50 1.36 6.79 -28.69
N SER A 51 0.55 5.79 -29.03
CA SER A 51 0.79 4.40 -28.59
C SER A 51 2.14 3.89 -29.10
N LYS A 52 2.51 4.23 -30.36
CA LYS A 52 3.81 3.90 -30.92
C LYS A 52 4.94 4.67 -30.22
N ALA A 53 4.76 5.98 -29.97
CA ALA A 53 5.75 6.79 -29.29
C ALA A 53 6.04 6.30 -27.86
N ILE A 54 5.00 5.93 -27.10
CA ILE A 54 5.14 5.34 -25.75
C ILE A 54 5.88 4.00 -25.81
N LEU A 55 5.60 3.18 -26.83
CA LEU A 55 6.29 1.90 -27.03
C LEU A 55 7.78 2.14 -27.38
N GLU A 56 8.10 3.11 -28.25
CA GLU A 56 9.48 3.51 -28.56
C GLU A 56 10.20 3.97 -27.29
N ILE A 57 9.57 4.81 -26.44
CA ILE A 57 10.13 5.23 -25.15
C ILE A 57 10.42 4.02 -24.27
N ARG A 58 9.49 3.08 -24.17
CA ARG A 58 9.68 1.85 -23.41
C ARG A 58 10.88 1.07 -23.93
N THR A 59 11.02 0.94 -25.25
CA THR A 59 12.15 0.24 -25.87
C THR A 59 13.49 0.93 -25.55
N VAL A 60 13.56 2.26 -25.57
CA VAL A 60 14.76 3.00 -25.16
C VAL A 60 15.12 2.70 -23.69
N LEU A 61 14.13 2.62 -22.80
CA LEU A 61 14.34 2.46 -21.35
C LEU A 61 14.67 1.01 -20.94
N TYR A 62 14.18 0.01 -21.65
CA TYR A 62 14.34 -1.40 -21.30
C TYR A 62 15.27 -2.17 -22.25
N GLY A 63 15.60 -1.61 -23.42
CA GLY A 63 16.26 -2.31 -24.51
C GLY A 63 15.26 -3.08 -25.39
N ASP A 64 15.77 -3.69 -26.42
CA ASP A 64 15.07 -4.61 -27.32
C ASP A 64 15.56 -6.06 -27.13
N GLU A 65 15.07 -6.98 -27.97
CA GLU A 65 15.42 -8.41 -27.90
C GLU A 65 16.93 -8.66 -28.23
N GLU A 66 17.58 -7.74 -28.92
CA GLU A 66 18.97 -7.90 -29.40
C GLU A 66 19.98 -7.12 -28.54
N SER A 67 19.54 -6.04 -27.88
CA SER A 67 20.43 -5.14 -27.14
C SER A 67 19.79 -4.63 -25.85
N GLY A 68 20.60 -4.55 -24.78
CA GLY A 68 20.17 -3.92 -23.53
C GLY A 68 20.01 -2.40 -23.66
N PRO A 69 19.43 -1.72 -22.65
CA PRO A 69 19.22 -0.28 -22.69
C PRO A 69 20.54 0.51 -22.74
N ASN A 70 20.61 1.50 -23.61
CA ASN A 70 21.76 2.41 -23.67
C ASN A 70 21.64 3.44 -22.54
N LYS A 71 22.65 3.50 -21.67
CA LYS A 71 22.65 4.36 -20.46
C LYS A 71 22.52 5.86 -20.78
N ASP A 72 23.21 6.32 -21.82
CA ASP A 72 23.20 7.74 -22.19
C ASP A 72 21.82 8.15 -22.77
N SER A 73 21.26 7.30 -23.61
CA SER A 73 19.93 7.53 -24.17
C SER A 73 18.84 7.51 -23.05
N CYS A 74 18.95 6.57 -22.10
CA CYS A 74 18.06 6.54 -20.94
C CYS A 74 18.19 7.80 -20.09
N ALA A 75 19.40 8.28 -19.84
CA ALA A 75 19.65 9.48 -19.06
C ALA A 75 19.09 10.73 -19.74
N GLN A 76 19.36 10.90 -21.03
CA GLN A 76 18.84 12.02 -21.83
C GLN A 76 17.31 12.02 -21.88
N LEU A 77 16.70 10.87 -22.15
CA LEU A 77 15.26 10.71 -22.18
C LEU A 77 14.64 11.05 -20.82
N THR A 78 15.20 10.53 -19.74
CA THR A 78 14.72 10.77 -18.38
C THR A 78 14.79 12.25 -18.01
N GLN A 79 15.91 12.89 -18.29
CA GLN A 79 16.10 14.32 -18.01
C GLN A 79 15.06 15.17 -18.75
N GLU A 80 14.84 14.91 -20.04
CA GLU A 80 13.90 15.68 -20.85
C GLU A 80 12.44 15.43 -20.42
N PHE A 81 12.12 14.18 -20.02
CA PHE A 81 10.78 13.81 -19.58
C PHE A 81 10.34 14.60 -18.35
N PHE A 82 11.23 14.79 -17.38
CA PHE A 82 10.94 15.58 -16.18
C PHE A 82 11.07 17.09 -16.42
N ARG A 83 12.03 17.54 -17.23
CA ARG A 83 12.23 18.97 -17.53
C ARG A 83 11.04 19.60 -18.27
N GLY A 84 10.47 18.86 -19.23
CA GLY A 84 9.37 19.31 -20.07
C GLY A 84 7.98 19.08 -19.51
N ASP A 85 7.86 18.66 -18.25
CA ASP A 85 6.59 18.28 -17.59
C ASP A 85 5.78 17.19 -18.31
N THR A 86 6.45 16.42 -19.17
CA THR A 86 5.82 15.33 -19.93
C THR A 86 5.38 14.21 -18.98
N PHE A 87 6.06 14.04 -17.84
CA PHE A 87 5.70 13.08 -16.81
C PHE A 87 4.31 13.37 -16.23
N ARG A 88 4.06 14.62 -15.81
CA ARG A 88 2.76 15.05 -15.30
C ARG A 88 1.66 14.84 -16.34
N LEU A 89 1.92 15.28 -17.56
CA LEU A 89 0.97 15.19 -18.65
C LEU A 89 0.62 13.73 -18.99
N LEU A 90 1.58 12.82 -18.91
CA LEU A 90 1.34 11.39 -19.10
C LEU A 90 0.39 10.83 -18.02
N ILE A 91 0.59 11.22 -16.75
CA ILE A 91 -0.29 10.81 -15.64
C ILE A 91 -1.69 11.38 -15.82
N VAL A 92 -1.84 12.65 -16.15
CA VAL A 92 -3.14 13.29 -16.39
C VAL A 92 -3.90 12.64 -17.55
N CYS A 93 -3.18 12.22 -18.60
CA CYS A 93 -3.78 11.57 -19.77
C CYS A 93 -3.99 10.07 -19.62
N LEU A 94 -3.61 9.45 -18.50
CA LEU A 94 -3.59 8.00 -18.36
C LEU A 94 -4.96 7.36 -18.62
N SER A 95 -6.05 7.95 -18.14
CA SER A 95 -7.42 7.48 -18.38
C SER A 95 -7.87 7.59 -19.84
N LYS A 96 -7.24 8.49 -20.61
CA LYS A 96 -7.54 8.72 -22.02
C LYS A 96 -6.82 7.74 -22.96
N LEU A 97 -5.79 7.04 -22.45
CA LEU A 97 -5.01 6.08 -23.24
C LEU A 97 -5.75 4.76 -23.46
N ASN A 98 -5.55 4.15 -24.62
CA ASN A 98 -5.99 2.77 -24.82
C ASN A 98 -5.22 1.79 -23.92
N LEU A 99 -5.73 0.59 -23.74
CA LEU A 99 -5.16 -0.41 -22.82
C LEU A 99 -3.67 -0.70 -23.09
N GLY A 100 -3.27 -0.84 -24.35
CA GLY A 100 -1.88 -1.15 -24.72
C GLY A 100 -0.93 0.01 -24.40
N ALA A 101 -1.32 1.23 -24.75
CA ALA A 101 -0.55 2.44 -24.45
C ALA A 101 -0.44 2.66 -22.94
N ARG A 102 -1.54 2.44 -22.19
CA ARG A 102 -1.58 2.59 -20.74
C ARG A 102 -0.66 1.60 -20.01
N LYS A 103 -0.66 0.32 -20.42
CA LYS A 103 0.28 -0.67 -19.89
C LYS A 103 1.74 -0.25 -20.15
N ASN A 104 2.05 0.17 -21.37
CA ASN A 104 3.39 0.66 -21.69
C ASN A 104 3.75 1.93 -20.89
N ALA A 105 2.82 2.88 -20.75
CA ALA A 105 3.00 4.08 -19.95
C ALA A 105 3.32 3.75 -18.47
N THR A 106 2.63 2.79 -17.88
CA THR A 106 2.90 2.33 -16.51
C THR A 106 4.34 1.79 -16.38
N HIS A 107 4.81 1.00 -17.34
CA HIS A 107 6.20 0.53 -17.37
C HIS A 107 7.19 1.69 -17.55
N VAL A 108 6.90 2.63 -18.45
CA VAL A 108 7.73 3.83 -18.67
C VAL A 108 7.87 4.61 -17.37
N VAL A 109 6.75 4.93 -16.69
CA VAL A 109 6.75 5.66 -15.43
C VAL A 109 7.55 4.90 -14.35
N ALA A 110 7.34 3.61 -14.19
CA ALA A 110 8.06 2.79 -13.22
C ALA A 110 9.58 2.82 -13.46
N ASN A 111 10.03 2.81 -14.71
CA ASN A 111 11.44 2.88 -15.05
C ASN A 111 11.99 4.29 -14.79
N LEU A 112 11.33 5.34 -15.28
CA LEU A 112 11.75 6.74 -15.08
C LEU A 112 11.93 7.10 -13.60
N LEU A 113 11.04 6.62 -12.73
CA LEU A 113 11.12 6.84 -11.29
C LEU A 113 12.35 6.18 -10.62
N ARG A 114 12.98 5.21 -11.28
CA ARG A 114 14.17 4.49 -10.79
C ARG A 114 15.45 4.94 -11.45
N GLN A 115 15.39 5.67 -12.57
CA GLN A 115 16.56 6.11 -13.32
C GLN A 115 17.42 7.09 -12.51
N ARG A 116 18.73 6.89 -12.62
CA ARG A 116 19.72 7.83 -12.08
C ARG A 116 20.41 8.55 -13.23
N VAL A 117 20.40 9.87 -13.18
CA VAL A 117 21.12 10.73 -14.11
C VAL A 117 22.23 11.41 -13.33
N GLN A 118 23.50 11.22 -13.74
CA GLN A 118 24.67 11.72 -13.01
C GLN A 118 24.65 11.35 -11.51
N SER A 119 24.28 10.10 -11.22
CA SER A 119 24.12 9.54 -9.86
C SER A 119 22.95 10.12 -9.04
N GLN A 120 22.21 11.10 -9.54
CA GLN A 120 21.06 11.71 -8.89
C GLN A 120 19.74 11.08 -9.36
N LEU A 121 18.77 10.97 -8.45
CA LEU A 121 17.41 10.57 -8.74
C LEU A 121 16.58 11.80 -9.08
N ILE A 122 16.56 12.24 -10.33
CA ILE A 122 15.81 13.43 -10.79
C ILE A 122 14.33 13.33 -10.43
N ALA A 123 13.77 12.11 -10.48
CA ALA A 123 12.39 11.86 -10.11
C ALA A 123 12.04 12.26 -8.66
N LEU A 124 13.02 12.21 -7.74
CA LEU A 124 12.79 12.59 -6.35
C LEU A 124 12.45 14.08 -6.24
N GLU A 125 13.31 14.93 -6.78
CA GLU A 125 13.11 16.37 -6.77
C GLU A 125 11.83 16.78 -7.52
N TYR A 126 11.55 16.10 -8.63
CA TYR A 126 10.33 16.35 -9.40
C TYR A 126 9.06 16.00 -8.61
N LEU A 127 9.02 14.84 -7.95
CA LEU A 127 7.85 14.43 -7.13
C LEU A 127 7.66 15.33 -5.91
N GLU A 128 8.74 15.83 -5.29
CA GLU A 128 8.65 16.77 -4.19
C GLU A 128 8.04 18.11 -4.61
N LYS A 129 8.37 18.60 -5.80
CA LYS A 129 7.80 19.82 -6.38
C LYS A 129 6.37 19.64 -6.91
N ASN A 130 5.99 18.43 -7.24
CA ASN A 130 4.70 18.07 -7.85
C ASN A 130 3.98 17.00 -7.02
N ILE A 131 3.94 17.19 -5.71
CA ILE A 131 3.38 16.19 -4.79
C ILE A 131 1.88 15.99 -5.00
N ASP A 132 1.17 16.98 -5.54
CA ASP A 132 -0.23 16.95 -5.94
C ASP A 132 -0.55 15.90 -7.01
N LEU A 133 0.46 15.36 -7.71
CA LEU A 133 0.29 14.20 -8.58
C LEU A 133 -0.26 12.99 -7.83
N MET A 134 0.02 12.88 -6.53
CA MET A 134 -0.54 11.81 -5.70
C MET A 134 -2.04 11.93 -5.54
N ASP A 135 -2.59 13.14 -5.58
CA ASP A 135 -4.05 13.35 -5.52
C ASP A 135 -4.74 12.77 -6.76
N ILE A 136 -4.12 12.92 -7.93
CA ILE A 136 -4.61 12.33 -9.19
C ILE A 136 -4.48 10.81 -9.14
N LEU A 137 -3.32 10.31 -8.71
CA LEU A 137 -3.01 8.88 -8.69
C LEU A 137 -3.90 8.10 -7.71
N ILE A 138 -4.13 8.62 -6.51
CA ILE A 138 -4.96 7.95 -5.51
C ILE A 138 -6.45 8.03 -5.87
N LYS A 139 -6.93 9.19 -6.37
CA LYS A 139 -8.29 9.33 -6.90
C LYS A 139 -8.56 8.40 -8.08
N GLY A 140 -7.52 7.98 -8.79
CA GLY A 140 -7.64 7.02 -9.88
C GLY A 140 -8.26 5.66 -9.48
N TYR A 141 -8.34 5.33 -8.18
CA TYR A 141 -9.11 4.18 -7.70
C TYR A 141 -10.64 4.37 -7.81
N GLU A 142 -11.11 5.60 -7.98
CA GLU A 142 -12.52 5.92 -8.22
C GLU A 142 -12.92 5.64 -9.69
N ASP A 143 -11.92 5.50 -10.59
CA ASP A 143 -12.15 5.10 -11.96
C ASP A 143 -12.52 3.61 -12.06
N SER A 144 -13.15 3.23 -13.16
CA SER A 144 -13.57 1.85 -13.38
C SER A 144 -12.54 1.03 -14.17
N GLY A 145 -12.46 -0.27 -13.87
CA GLY A 145 -11.70 -1.24 -14.65
C GLY A 145 -10.19 -1.08 -14.58
N ASP A 146 -9.53 -1.41 -15.70
CA ASP A 146 -8.06 -1.49 -15.81
C ASP A 146 -7.32 -0.15 -15.58
N VAL A 147 -8.03 0.96 -15.66
CA VAL A 147 -7.46 2.30 -15.44
C VAL A 147 -7.05 2.45 -13.98
N ALA A 148 -7.92 2.06 -13.06
CA ALA A 148 -7.65 2.08 -11.61
C ALA A 148 -6.38 1.30 -11.27
N LEU A 149 -6.20 0.11 -11.85
CA LEU A 149 -5.01 -0.72 -11.64
C LEU A 149 -3.72 -0.04 -12.12
N SER A 150 -3.80 0.74 -13.21
CA SER A 150 -2.64 1.49 -13.71
C SER A 150 -2.26 2.64 -12.77
N TYR A 151 -3.25 3.36 -12.24
CA TYR A 151 -3.03 4.39 -11.21
C TYR A 151 -2.44 3.80 -9.93
N GLY A 152 -2.96 2.66 -9.48
CA GLY A 152 -2.44 1.95 -8.30
C GLY A 152 -0.99 1.50 -8.48
N ALA A 153 -0.65 0.93 -9.63
CA ALA A 153 0.71 0.51 -9.93
C ALA A 153 1.70 1.69 -9.92
N ILE A 154 1.32 2.84 -10.49
CA ILE A 154 2.13 4.06 -10.47
C ILE A 154 2.22 4.63 -9.05
N SER A 155 1.13 4.65 -8.30
CA SER A 155 1.10 5.09 -6.90
C SER A 155 2.12 4.31 -6.06
N ARG A 156 2.17 2.97 -6.19
CA ARG A 156 3.14 2.12 -5.48
C ARG A 156 4.59 2.45 -5.84
N GLU A 157 4.89 2.80 -7.06
CA GLU A 157 6.24 3.26 -7.41
C GLU A 157 6.57 4.62 -6.78
N CYS A 158 5.63 5.55 -6.72
CA CYS A 158 5.82 6.86 -6.11
C CYS A 158 6.00 6.78 -4.59
N ILE A 159 5.18 6.02 -3.87
CA ILE A 159 5.26 5.86 -2.41
C ILE A 159 6.51 5.11 -1.93
N ARG A 160 7.32 4.55 -2.83
CA ARG A 160 8.67 4.10 -2.50
C ARG A 160 9.56 5.24 -1.98
N ARG A 161 9.18 6.48 -2.22
CA ARG A 161 9.83 7.68 -1.67
C ARG A 161 9.16 8.06 -0.36
N GLN A 162 9.98 8.18 0.69
CA GLN A 162 9.48 8.42 2.05
C GLN A 162 8.64 9.70 2.14
N ASN A 163 9.06 10.79 1.49
CA ASN A 163 8.33 12.06 1.51
C ASN A 163 6.95 11.92 0.84
N VAL A 164 6.87 11.17 -0.27
CA VAL A 164 5.62 10.88 -0.96
C VAL A 164 4.69 10.01 -0.09
N ALA A 165 5.23 8.95 0.52
CA ALA A 165 4.46 8.10 1.41
C ALA A 165 3.92 8.89 2.62
N ARG A 166 4.74 9.78 3.20
CA ARG A 166 4.32 10.68 4.29
C ARG A 166 3.16 11.56 3.86
N TYR A 167 3.25 12.18 2.69
CA TYR A 167 2.17 13.00 2.15
C TYR A 167 0.85 12.25 2.07
N VAL A 168 0.86 11.03 1.51
CA VAL A 168 -0.35 10.20 1.39
C VAL A 168 -0.90 9.81 2.77
N LEU A 169 -0.03 9.41 3.71
CA LEU A 169 -0.43 9.05 5.07
C LEU A 169 -1.07 10.21 5.84
N GLU A 170 -0.55 11.44 5.65
CA GLU A 170 -1.01 12.64 6.37
C GLU A 170 -2.19 13.34 5.67
N SER A 171 -2.53 12.95 4.45
CA SER A 171 -3.64 13.51 3.66
C SER A 171 -4.96 12.76 3.90
N ASP A 172 -6.07 13.35 3.45
CA ASP A 172 -7.39 12.71 3.48
C ASP A 172 -7.47 11.45 2.59
N HIS A 173 -6.51 11.25 1.69
CA HIS A 173 -6.44 10.03 0.88
C HIS A 173 -6.30 8.77 1.72
N MET A 174 -5.66 8.87 2.90
CA MET A 174 -5.49 7.72 3.79
C MET A 174 -6.83 7.12 4.22
N LYS A 175 -7.82 7.97 4.50
CA LYS A 175 -9.18 7.54 4.87
C LYS A 175 -9.90 6.84 3.73
N LYS A 176 -9.70 7.29 2.49
CA LYS A 176 -10.33 6.71 1.30
C LYS A 176 -9.90 5.27 1.01
N PHE A 177 -8.73 4.85 1.48
CA PHE A 177 -8.31 3.46 1.31
C PHE A 177 -9.25 2.45 1.97
N PHE A 178 -9.91 2.82 3.07
CA PHE A 178 -10.91 1.96 3.71
C PHE A 178 -12.08 1.68 2.78
N ASP A 179 -12.52 2.68 2.00
CA ASP A 179 -13.57 2.52 1.00
C ASP A 179 -13.07 1.72 -0.22
N TYR A 180 -11.87 2.04 -0.73
CA TYR A 180 -11.31 1.37 -1.91
C TYR A 180 -11.07 -0.12 -1.70
N ILE A 181 -10.64 -0.53 -0.51
CA ILE A 181 -10.40 -1.93 -0.14
C ILE A 181 -11.74 -2.73 -0.08
N GLN A 182 -12.85 -2.05 0.11
CA GLN A 182 -14.19 -2.66 0.20
C GLN A 182 -15.01 -2.50 -1.09
N THR A 183 -14.44 -1.93 -2.15
CA THR A 183 -15.14 -1.80 -3.43
C THR A 183 -15.59 -3.18 -3.96
N PRO A 184 -16.77 -3.30 -4.61
CA PRO A 184 -17.26 -4.57 -5.15
C PRO A 184 -16.36 -5.18 -6.23
N ASN A 185 -15.56 -4.37 -6.94
CA ASN A 185 -14.62 -4.87 -7.93
C ASN A 185 -13.40 -5.47 -7.23
N PHE A 186 -13.27 -6.80 -7.33
CA PHE A 186 -12.22 -7.56 -6.67
C PHE A 186 -10.79 -7.12 -7.06
N ASP A 187 -10.56 -6.82 -8.33
CA ASP A 187 -9.22 -6.45 -8.80
C ASP A 187 -8.81 -5.08 -8.24
N ILE A 188 -9.74 -4.12 -8.24
CA ILE A 188 -9.51 -2.78 -7.66
C ILE A 188 -9.31 -2.90 -6.14
N ALA A 189 -10.17 -3.63 -5.43
CA ALA A 189 -10.06 -3.83 -3.99
C ALA A 189 -8.71 -4.46 -3.60
N SER A 190 -8.29 -5.48 -4.34
CA SER A 190 -7.01 -6.18 -4.12
C SER A 190 -5.81 -5.27 -4.39
N ASP A 191 -5.86 -4.46 -5.45
CA ASP A 191 -4.81 -3.51 -5.79
C ASP A 191 -4.71 -2.37 -4.77
N ALA A 192 -5.86 -1.84 -4.31
CA ALA A 192 -5.92 -0.85 -3.24
C ALA A 192 -5.37 -1.40 -1.91
N ALA A 193 -5.72 -2.65 -1.55
CA ALA A 193 -5.18 -3.33 -0.38
C ALA A 193 -3.66 -3.51 -0.48
N ALA A 194 -3.12 -3.82 -1.67
CA ALA A 194 -1.68 -3.93 -1.89
C ALA A 194 -0.98 -2.56 -1.71
N THR A 195 -1.58 -1.48 -2.20
CA THR A 195 -1.04 -0.11 -2.02
C THR A 195 -1.10 0.32 -0.56
N PHE A 196 -2.21 0.05 0.13
CA PHE A 196 -2.37 0.30 1.56
C PHE A 196 -1.33 -0.46 2.39
N LYS A 197 -1.13 -1.75 2.10
CA LYS A 197 -0.08 -2.55 2.76
C LYS A 197 1.31 -1.94 2.55
N GLU A 198 1.64 -1.53 1.33
CA GLU A 198 2.92 -0.89 1.03
C GLU A 198 3.12 0.41 1.82
N LEU A 199 2.08 1.25 1.92
CA LEU A 199 2.07 2.46 2.74
C LEU A 199 2.34 2.14 4.22
N MET A 200 1.69 1.11 4.77
CA MET A 200 1.73 0.77 6.20
C MET A 200 2.95 -0.06 6.63
N THR A 201 3.80 -0.51 5.69
CA THR A 201 4.91 -1.40 6.03
C THR A 201 6.28 -0.94 5.53
N ARG A 202 6.33 -0.11 4.49
CA ARG A 202 7.61 0.23 3.83
C ARG A 202 8.49 1.19 4.64
N HIS A 203 7.95 2.31 5.07
CA HIS A 203 8.70 3.38 5.73
C HIS A 203 8.42 3.38 7.24
N LYS A 204 9.03 2.44 7.94
CA LYS A 204 8.73 2.08 9.33
C LYS A 204 8.64 3.27 10.29
N SER A 205 9.62 4.16 10.28
CA SER A 205 9.61 5.35 11.16
C SER A 205 8.48 6.33 10.83
N THR A 206 8.18 6.53 9.55
CA THR A 206 7.07 7.39 9.10
C THR A 206 5.73 6.79 9.49
N VAL A 207 5.57 5.47 9.32
CA VAL A 207 4.36 4.75 9.74
C VAL A 207 4.17 4.84 11.26
N ALA A 208 5.23 4.64 12.03
CA ALA A 208 5.16 4.74 13.50
C ALA A 208 4.72 6.13 13.97
N GLN A 209 5.25 7.19 13.35
CA GLN A 209 4.82 8.57 13.62
C GLN A 209 3.35 8.78 13.27
N PHE A 210 2.94 8.31 12.10
CA PHE A 210 1.55 8.40 11.64
C PHE A 210 0.60 7.67 12.59
N LEU A 211 0.87 6.41 12.92
CA LEU A 211 0.04 5.59 13.80
C LEU A 211 -0.05 6.17 15.21
N SER A 212 1.06 6.66 15.77
CA SER A 212 1.06 7.28 17.09
C SER A 212 0.22 8.55 17.15
N LYS A 213 0.27 9.38 16.09
CA LYS A 213 -0.49 10.64 16.00
C LYS A 213 -1.98 10.42 15.75
N ASN A 214 -2.32 9.35 15.03
CA ASN A 214 -3.66 9.11 14.50
C ASN A 214 -4.30 7.84 15.08
N TYR A 215 -3.82 7.35 16.21
CA TYR A 215 -4.16 6.06 16.79
C TYR A 215 -5.66 5.80 16.86
N GLU A 216 -6.42 6.71 17.48
CA GLU A 216 -7.83 6.51 17.79
C GLU A 216 -8.68 6.32 16.52
N TRP A 217 -8.64 7.29 15.60
CA TRP A 217 -9.45 7.18 14.39
C TRP A 217 -8.98 6.03 13.50
N PHE A 218 -7.65 5.82 13.37
CA PHE A 218 -7.11 4.81 12.47
C PHE A 218 -7.54 3.40 12.91
N PHE A 219 -7.33 3.05 14.18
CA PHE A 219 -7.71 1.72 14.66
C PHE A 219 -9.21 1.55 14.82
N GLN A 220 -9.98 2.61 15.05
CA GLN A 220 -11.43 2.55 15.00
C GLN A 220 -11.92 2.14 13.59
N GLU A 221 -11.45 2.82 12.54
CA GLU A 221 -11.78 2.50 11.16
C GLU A 221 -11.23 1.12 10.74
N TYR A 222 -9.98 0.84 11.09
CA TYR A 222 -9.33 -0.43 10.77
C TYR A 222 -10.08 -1.62 11.34
N ASN A 223 -10.48 -1.54 12.58
CA ASN A 223 -11.21 -2.59 13.26
C ASN A 223 -12.60 -2.77 12.65
N SER A 224 -13.38 -1.70 12.58
CA SER A 224 -14.79 -1.77 12.14
C SER A 224 -14.93 -2.12 10.67
N GLN A 225 -14.11 -1.54 9.81
CA GLN A 225 -14.26 -1.71 8.37
C GLN A 225 -13.48 -2.90 7.80
N LEU A 226 -12.32 -3.23 8.37
CA LEU A 226 -11.46 -4.27 7.80
C LEU A 226 -11.46 -5.56 8.61
N LEU A 227 -11.22 -5.52 9.94
CA LEU A 227 -11.17 -6.73 10.77
C LEU A 227 -12.56 -7.36 10.95
N GLU A 228 -13.59 -6.55 11.09
CA GLU A 228 -14.98 -7.02 11.24
C GLU A 228 -15.73 -7.12 9.89
N SER A 229 -15.01 -6.94 8.76
CA SER A 229 -15.58 -7.10 7.42
C SER A 229 -16.22 -8.48 7.24
N SER A 230 -17.39 -8.52 6.58
CA SER A 230 -18.00 -9.79 6.15
C SER A 230 -17.23 -10.46 5.01
N ASN A 231 -16.42 -9.71 4.26
CA ASN A 231 -15.59 -10.24 3.18
C ASN A 231 -14.37 -10.98 3.77
N TYR A 232 -14.30 -12.27 3.49
CA TYR A 232 -13.21 -13.14 3.95
C TYR A 232 -11.82 -12.65 3.54
N ILE A 233 -11.67 -12.17 2.30
CA ILE A 233 -10.36 -11.74 1.78
C ILE A 233 -9.90 -10.47 2.47
N THR A 234 -10.79 -9.48 2.60
CA THR A 234 -10.53 -8.24 3.34
C THR A 234 -10.13 -8.54 4.78
N LYS A 235 -10.92 -9.35 5.48
CA LYS A 235 -10.66 -9.76 6.87
C LYS A 235 -9.30 -10.46 7.02
N ARG A 236 -8.99 -11.40 6.13
CA ARG A 236 -7.72 -12.13 6.15
C ARG A 236 -6.52 -11.22 5.91
N GLN A 237 -6.61 -10.33 4.92
CA GLN A 237 -5.53 -9.37 4.64
C GLN A 237 -5.36 -8.39 5.80
N ALA A 238 -6.46 -7.94 6.40
CA ALA A 238 -6.43 -7.03 7.53
C ALA A 238 -5.76 -7.65 8.77
N ILE A 239 -6.19 -8.84 9.19
CA ILE A 239 -5.58 -9.46 10.40
C ILE A 239 -4.10 -9.75 10.20
N LYS A 240 -3.68 -10.15 8.99
CA LYS A 240 -2.28 -10.33 8.67
C LYS A 240 -1.49 -9.02 8.69
N LEU A 241 -2.02 -7.95 8.07
CA LEU A 241 -1.39 -6.65 8.08
C LEU A 241 -1.33 -6.05 9.50
N LEU A 242 -2.34 -6.28 10.33
CA LEU A 242 -2.30 -5.89 11.74
C LEU A 242 -1.11 -6.54 12.46
N GLY A 243 -0.90 -7.84 12.24
CA GLY A 243 0.27 -8.54 12.76
C GLY A 243 1.59 -7.93 12.27
N ASP A 244 1.72 -7.68 10.96
CA ASP A 244 2.89 -7.03 10.36
C ASP A 244 3.18 -5.66 10.99
N MET A 245 2.12 -4.85 11.26
CA MET A 245 2.26 -3.53 11.88
C MET A 245 2.65 -3.60 13.37
N LEU A 246 1.97 -4.44 14.15
CA LEU A 246 2.20 -4.49 15.61
C LEU A 246 3.51 -5.18 15.99
N LEU A 247 4.00 -6.12 15.17
CA LEU A 247 5.28 -6.81 15.39
C LEU A 247 6.49 -5.98 14.93
N ASP A 248 6.29 -4.90 14.17
CA ASP A 248 7.39 -4.04 13.81
C ASP A 248 7.89 -3.25 15.03
N ARG A 249 9.21 -3.34 15.29
CA ARG A 249 9.85 -2.68 16.45
C ARG A 249 9.63 -1.18 16.49
N SER A 250 9.50 -0.53 15.32
CA SER A 250 9.24 0.92 15.24
C SER A 250 7.87 1.29 15.80
N ASN A 251 6.93 0.36 15.83
CA ASN A 251 5.55 0.51 16.31
C ASN A 251 5.36 0.02 17.76
N SER A 252 6.44 -0.19 18.53
CA SER A 252 6.34 -0.76 19.89
C SER A 252 5.38 0.01 20.82
N ALA A 253 5.39 1.35 20.78
CA ALA A 253 4.45 2.17 21.56
C ALA A 253 2.99 1.97 21.12
N VAL A 254 2.74 1.90 19.81
CA VAL A 254 1.43 1.62 19.21
C VAL A 254 0.96 0.21 19.60
N MET A 255 1.85 -0.77 19.53
CA MET A 255 1.57 -2.16 19.95
C MET A 255 1.14 -2.21 21.42
N VAL A 256 1.89 -1.56 22.33
CA VAL A 256 1.54 -1.51 23.75
C VAL A 256 0.15 -0.88 23.96
N GLN A 257 -0.15 0.21 23.29
CA GLN A 257 -1.47 0.84 23.35
C GLN A 257 -2.57 -0.08 22.82
N TYR A 258 -2.33 -0.77 21.70
CA TYR A 258 -3.30 -1.68 21.09
C TYR A 258 -3.65 -2.86 22.00
N VAL A 259 -2.64 -3.51 22.60
CA VAL A 259 -2.86 -4.66 23.49
C VAL A 259 -3.40 -4.31 24.88
N CYS A 260 -3.50 -3.04 25.20
CA CYS A 260 -4.16 -2.56 26.42
C CYS A 260 -5.66 -2.26 26.22
N SER A 261 -6.16 -2.29 25.00
CA SER A 261 -7.58 -2.03 24.71
C SER A 261 -8.45 -3.28 24.85
N LEU A 262 -9.49 -3.16 25.69
CA LEU A 262 -10.49 -4.22 25.89
C LEU A 262 -11.30 -4.49 24.61
N ASP A 263 -11.60 -3.46 23.84
CA ASP A 263 -12.37 -3.59 22.61
C ASP A 263 -11.56 -4.30 21.52
N ASN A 264 -10.28 -3.98 21.39
CA ASN A 264 -9.38 -4.73 20.50
C ASN A 264 -9.30 -6.22 20.91
N MET A 265 -9.22 -6.49 22.23
CA MET A 265 -9.22 -7.86 22.73
C MET A 265 -10.51 -8.61 22.36
N ARG A 266 -11.67 -7.98 22.47
CA ARG A 266 -12.98 -8.57 22.12
C ARG A 266 -13.04 -8.91 20.63
N ILE A 267 -12.57 -8.04 19.76
CA ILE A 267 -12.51 -8.29 18.32
C ILE A 267 -11.65 -9.54 18.04
N LEU A 268 -10.47 -9.63 18.62
CA LEU A 268 -9.59 -10.79 18.42
C LEU A 268 -10.21 -12.08 19.00
N MET A 269 -10.87 -12.02 20.14
CA MET A 269 -11.59 -13.16 20.70
C MET A 269 -12.71 -13.65 19.78
N ASN A 270 -13.36 -12.76 19.04
CA ASN A 270 -14.34 -13.11 18.03
C ASN A 270 -13.69 -13.73 16.79
N LEU A 271 -12.57 -13.17 16.32
CA LEU A 271 -11.82 -13.68 15.18
C LEU A 271 -11.21 -15.07 15.47
N LEU A 272 -10.82 -15.39 16.70
CA LEU A 272 -10.40 -16.76 17.10
C LEU A 272 -11.53 -17.79 16.95
N ARG A 273 -12.80 -17.36 16.90
CA ARG A 273 -13.95 -18.23 16.65
C ARG A 273 -14.37 -18.29 15.19
N ASP A 274 -13.67 -17.59 14.29
CA ASP A 274 -14.01 -17.59 12.85
C ASP A 274 -13.92 -19.05 12.32
N PRO A 275 -14.85 -19.48 11.45
CA PRO A 275 -14.84 -20.85 10.91
C PRO A 275 -13.61 -21.17 10.07
N LYS A 276 -12.89 -20.17 9.55
CA LYS A 276 -11.73 -20.35 8.68
C LYS A 276 -10.43 -20.47 9.49
N LYS A 277 -9.74 -21.58 9.35
CA LYS A 277 -8.44 -21.84 10.04
C LYS A 277 -7.40 -20.75 9.78
N THR A 278 -7.35 -20.21 8.56
CA THR A 278 -6.40 -19.14 8.20
C THR A 278 -6.64 -17.85 8.99
N ILE A 279 -7.91 -17.48 9.24
CA ILE A 279 -8.24 -16.32 10.10
C ILE A 279 -7.78 -16.61 11.54
N LYS A 280 -8.10 -17.78 12.08
CA LYS A 280 -7.69 -18.17 13.44
C LYS A 280 -6.16 -18.10 13.62
N LEU A 281 -5.41 -18.60 12.64
CA LEU A 281 -3.95 -18.62 12.68
C LEU A 281 -3.37 -17.20 12.70
N GLU A 282 -3.78 -16.35 11.76
CA GLU A 282 -3.32 -14.96 11.72
C GLU A 282 -3.77 -14.20 12.99
N THR A 283 -4.96 -14.49 13.50
CA THR A 283 -5.45 -13.92 14.75
C THR A 283 -4.62 -14.37 15.95
N PHE A 284 -4.22 -15.64 16.01
CA PHE A 284 -3.36 -16.15 17.07
C PHE A 284 -2.05 -15.36 17.16
N HIS A 285 -1.43 -15.04 16.04
CA HIS A 285 -0.19 -14.25 16.01
C HIS A 285 -0.34 -12.85 16.61
N VAL A 286 -1.52 -12.25 16.56
CA VAL A 286 -1.80 -10.97 17.22
C VAL A 286 -2.26 -11.19 18.66
N PHE A 287 -3.09 -12.21 18.91
CA PHE A 287 -3.60 -12.52 20.24
C PHE A 287 -2.50 -12.82 21.26
N LYS A 288 -1.43 -13.54 20.83
CA LYS A 288 -0.29 -13.81 21.72
C LYS A 288 0.36 -12.56 22.28
N LEU A 289 0.28 -11.39 21.59
CA LEU A 289 0.83 -10.12 22.08
C LEU A 289 0.07 -9.61 23.31
N PHE A 290 -1.26 -9.83 23.37
CA PHE A 290 -2.07 -9.51 24.55
C PHE A 290 -1.68 -10.40 25.74
N VAL A 291 -1.49 -11.70 25.46
CA VAL A 291 -1.11 -12.68 26.48
C VAL A 291 0.32 -12.45 26.99
N ALA A 292 1.25 -12.08 26.11
CA ALA A 292 2.65 -11.79 26.46
C ALA A 292 2.85 -10.44 27.16
N ASN A 293 1.87 -9.51 27.09
CA ASN A 293 2.00 -8.21 27.73
C ASN A 293 2.10 -8.34 29.25
N GLN A 294 3.24 -8.02 29.84
CA GLN A 294 3.46 -8.11 31.30
C GLN A 294 2.65 -7.07 32.09
N ASN A 295 2.29 -5.94 31.43
CA ASN A 295 1.54 -4.84 32.02
C ASN A 295 0.06 -4.86 31.59
N LYS A 296 -0.54 -6.07 31.56
CA LYS A 296 -1.96 -6.22 31.20
C LYS A 296 -2.87 -5.36 32.08
N PRO A 297 -3.77 -4.54 31.54
CA PRO A 297 -4.84 -3.90 32.33
C PRO A 297 -5.72 -4.93 33.04
N PRO A 298 -6.33 -4.57 34.20
CA PRO A 298 -7.19 -5.48 34.96
C PRO A 298 -8.35 -6.05 34.13
N GLU A 299 -8.91 -5.29 33.21
CA GLU A 299 -10.00 -5.69 32.34
C GLU A 299 -9.56 -6.83 31.38
N ILE A 300 -8.36 -6.72 30.82
CA ILE A 300 -7.77 -7.78 29.95
C ILE A 300 -7.52 -9.05 30.77
N VAL A 301 -6.93 -8.89 31.98
CA VAL A 301 -6.70 -10.01 32.90
C VAL A 301 -8.03 -10.71 33.23
N ASN A 302 -9.06 -9.96 33.56
CA ASN A 302 -10.38 -10.52 33.86
C ASN A 302 -11.00 -11.30 32.69
N VAL A 303 -10.87 -10.79 31.46
CA VAL A 303 -11.34 -11.48 30.25
C VAL A 303 -10.61 -12.80 30.04
N LEU A 304 -9.29 -12.80 30.19
CA LEU A 304 -8.48 -14.00 30.05
C LEU A 304 -8.83 -15.06 31.12
N ILE A 305 -8.96 -14.66 32.38
CA ILE A 305 -9.34 -15.55 33.49
C ILE A 305 -10.76 -16.10 33.32
N THR A 306 -11.74 -15.25 33.01
CA THR A 306 -13.13 -15.65 32.81
C THR A 306 -13.27 -16.65 31.66
N ASN A 307 -12.45 -16.56 30.64
CA ASN A 307 -12.47 -17.45 29.49
C ASN A 307 -11.37 -18.51 29.52
N ARG A 308 -10.62 -18.65 30.61
CA ARG A 308 -9.44 -19.56 30.74
C ARG A 308 -9.74 -20.96 30.22
N THR A 309 -10.72 -21.64 30.79
CA THR A 309 -11.05 -23.03 30.43
C THR A 309 -11.40 -23.18 28.95
N LYS A 310 -12.11 -22.20 28.37
CA LYS A 310 -12.47 -22.20 26.94
C LYS A 310 -11.27 -21.95 26.05
N LEU A 311 -10.39 -21.03 26.45
CA LEU A 311 -9.16 -20.71 25.72
C LEU A 311 -8.17 -21.88 25.73
N LEU A 312 -7.94 -22.49 26.89
CA LEU A 312 -7.04 -23.66 27.00
C LEU A 312 -7.52 -24.79 26.13
N ARG A 313 -8.82 -25.17 26.22
CA ARG A 313 -9.40 -26.20 25.33
C ARG A 313 -9.27 -25.82 23.85
N PHE A 314 -9.51 -24.56 23.49
CA PHE A 314 -9.37 -24.09 22.11
C PHE A 314 -7.95 -24.25 21.60
N PHE A 315 -6.93 -23.89 22.40
CA PHE A 315 -5.53 -24.00 21.99
C PHE A 315 -5.03 -25.45 21.98
N ASP A 316 -5.53 -26.31 22.86
CA ASP A 316 -5.24 -27.75 22.83
C ASP A 316 -5.73 -28.40 21.52
N ASP A 317 -6.93 -28.01 21.07
CA ASP A 317 -7.54 -28.51 19.82
C ASP A 317 -7.01 -27.79 18.56
N PHE A 318 -6.26 -26.68 18.72
CA PHE A 318 -5.85 -25.86 17.61
C PHE A 318 -4.54 -26.39 16.98
N THR A 319 -4.69 -27.06 15.83
CA THR A 319 -3.61 -27.61 15.02
C THR A 319 -3.51 -26.95 13.66
N ILE A 320 -2.30 -26.86 13.12
CA ILE A 320 -2.01 -26.41 11.76
C ILE A 320 -1.65 -27.62 10.87
N GLU A 321 -1.78 -27.47 9.56
CA GLU A 321 -1.62 -28.57 8.59
C GLU A 321 -0.17 -29.02 8.40
N LYS A 322 0.79 -28.14 8.70
CA LYS A 322 2.23 -28.43 8.64
C LYS A 322 2.81 -28.27 10.03
N GLU A 323 3.65 -29.19 10.42
CA GLU A 323 4.45 -29.08 11.63
C GLU A 323 5.27 -27.78 11.56
N ASP A 324 5.05 -26.88 12.52
CA ASP A 324 5.76 -25.62 12.70
C ASP A 324 6.14 -25.52 14.17
N GLU A 325 7.40 -25.81 14.45
CA GLU A 325 7.95 -25.78 15.81
C GLU A 325 7.80 -24.41 16.47
N GLN A 326 7.89 -23.33 15.70
CA GLN A 326 7.74 -21.96 16.22
C GLN A 326 6.28 -21.68 16.62
N PHE A 327 5.34 -22.18 15.85
CA PHE A 327 3.93 -22.09 16.18
C PHE A 327 3.60 -22.88 17.45
N GLU A 328 4.06 -24.14 17.56
CA GLU A 328 3.81 -25.00 18.73
C GLU A 328 4.47 -24.42 19.98
N ALA A 329 5.69 -23.89 19.90
CA ALA A 329 6.34 -23.19 21.00
C ALA A 329 5.55 -21.95 21.46
N ALA A 330 5.14 -21.10 20.50
CA ALA A 330 4.36 -19.91 20.83
C ALA A 330 2.98 -20.26 21.42
N LYS A 331 2.37 -21.37 20.98
CA LYS A 331 1.11 -21.88 21.53
C LYS A 331 1.29 -22.39 22.97
N ALA A 332 2.37 -23.12 23.24
CA ALA A 332 2.69 -23.59 24.59
C ALA A 332 2.92 -22.43 25.55
N ASP A 333 3.64 -21.38 25.12
CA ASP A 333 3.83 -20.16 25.91
C ASP A 333 2.50 -19.48 26.24
N VAL A 334 1.60 -19.34 25.28
CA VAL A 334 0.26 -18.77 25.48
C VAL A 334 -0.56 -19.60 26.47
N ILE A 335 -0.55 -20.92 26.34
CA ILE A 335 -1.22 -21.84 27.26
C ILE A 335 -0.67 -21.68 28.68
N ASN A 336 0.65 -21.68 28.85
CA ASN A 336 1.28 -21.53 30.14
C ASN A 336 0.93 -20.19 30.80
N GLU A 337 1.10 -19.08 30.08
CA GLU A 337 0.78 -17.74 30.58
C GLU A 337 -0.70 -17.62 31.05
N ILE A 338 -1.65 -18.12 30.25
CA ILE A 338 -3.07 -18.10 30.61
C ILE A 338 -3.35 -19.00 31.83
N SER A 339 -2.68 -20.13 31.97
CA SER A 339 -2.87 -21.10 33.06
C SER A 339 -2.49 -20.52 34.40
N VAL A 340 -1.40 -19.78 34.48
CA VAL A 340 -0.86 -19.19 35.72
C VAL A 340 -1.39 -17.81 36.04
N LEU A 341 -2.26 -17.24 35.17
CA LEU A 341 -2.75 -15.88 35.34
C LEU A 341 -3.66 -15.75 36.58
N GLU A 342 -3.34 -14.86 37.48
CA GLU A 342 -4.14 -14.59 38.69
C GLU A 342 -4.84 -13.22 38.61
N PRO A 343 -6.01 -13.07 39.27
CA PRO A 343 -6.68 -11.78 39.37
C PRO A 343 -5.77 -10.76 40.03
N LYS A 344 -5.55 -9.62 39.39
CA LYS A 344 -4.89 -8.50 40.09
C LYS A 344 -5.77 -8.05 41.26
N PRO A 345 -5.22 -7.86 42.46
CA PRO A 345 -5.97 -7.35 43.59
C PRO A 345 -6.63 -6.03 43.20
N LYS A 346 -7.95 -5.92 43.40
CA LYS A 346 -8.62 -4.62 43.29
C LYS A 346 -7.92 -3.69 44.27
N ILE A 347 -7.27 -2.65 43.76
CA ILE A 347 -6.85 -1.51 44.57
C ILE A 347 -8.17 -0.82 44.95
N SER A 348 -8.82 -1.34 46.00
CA SER A 348 -9.94 -0.68 46.62
C SER A 348 -9.40 0.61 47.24
N SER A 349 -9.91 1.73 46.75
CA SER A 349 -10.05 3.03 47.43
C SER A 349 -9.56 3.08 48.87
N ILE A 350 -8.24 3.11 49.10
CA ILE A 350 -7.65 3.50 50.39
C ILE A 350 -7.03 4.90 50.21
N LEU A 351 -7.83 5.82 49.69
CA LEU A 351 -7.51 7.25 49.68
C LEU A 351 -8.72 8.09 50.07
N SER A 352 -9.45 7.64 51.12
CA SER A 352 -10.45 8.49 51.76
C SER A 352 -10.35 8.55 53.26
N PHE A 353 -9.19 8.36 53.89
CA PHE A 353 -8.97 8.62 55.28
C PHE A 353 -7.57 9.23 55.53
N ARG A 354 -7.42 10.54 55.22
CA ARG A 354 -6.45 11.43 55.84
C ARG A 354 -6.72 12.88 55.44
N ASN A 355 -7.82 13.42 55.87
CA ASN A 355 -7.97 14.87 56.07
C ASN A 355 -8.95 15.08 57.22
N ASN A 356 -8.52 14.81 58.42
CA ASN A 356 -9.04 15.40 59.66
C ASN A 356 -7.91 15.33 60.66
N CYS A 357 -7.02 16.29 60.63
CA CYS A 357 -6.27 16.74 61.82
C CYS A 357 -6.36 18.25 61.85
N GLU A 358 -7.27 18.70 62.63
CA GLU A 358 -7.34 20.07 63.13
C GLU A 358 -5.96 20.51 63.69
N VAL A 359 -5.53 21.67 63.28
CA VAL A 359 -4.55 22.46 64.05
C VAL A 359 -5.34 23.58 64.69
N LYS A 360 -5.62 23.39 65.97
CA LYS A 360 -5.83 24.47 66.92
C LYS A 360 -4.44 24.92 67.39
N CYS A 361 -4.08 26.12 67.12
CA CYS A 361 -3.46 27.16 67.94
C CYS A 361 -2.94 28.23 67.01
#